data_2d46c92ffc766bd272a13e6e8d4ae444
#
_entry.id   2d46c92ffc766bd272a13e6e8d4ae444
#
_cell.length_a   1.000
_cell.length_b   1.000
_cell.length_c   1.000
_cell.angle_alpha   90.00
_cell.angle_beta   90.00
_cell.angle_gamma   90.00
#
_symmetry.space_group_name_H-M   'P 1'
#
loop_
_entity.id
_entity.type
_entity.pdbx_description
1 polymer ?
#
loop_
_entity_poly.entity_id
_entity_poly.type
_entity_poly.pdbx_seq_one_letter_code
_entity_poly.pdbx_strand_id
1 'polypeptide(L)'
;IKDTVFQTRPDVQVAYVGTSDLPTDTVTALQDALTPFCSDLNGDGRVVVQVDSYTVDFDAANESTDAYYQMAGVTRLSAELSSGGKTYIFLLEDPEGFEAQTGALQYLDGTVPDDPETTDADWREMVYRWTDCPVLAGLDLGDYTSDAVQNDSGSSQELLSHYYIGIRGAWTK
;
A
#
# COMPACT_ATOMS: atom_id res chain seq x y z
N ILE A 1 -13.81 -29.76 -2.67
CA ILE A 1 -12.60 -30.02 -1.87
C ILE A 1 -11.30 -29.73 -2.66
N LYS A 2 -11.35 -29.77 -3.98
CA LYS A 2 -10.16 -29.50 -4.81
C LYS A 2 -9.84 -28.01 -4.95
N ASP A 3 -10.78 -27.11 -4.73
CA ASP A 3 -10.61 -25.67 -4.99
C ASP A 3 -9.86 -24.93 -3.88
N THR A 4 -9.80 -25.49 -2.68
CA THR A 4 -9.09 -24.89 -1.54
C THR A 4 -7.59 -25.17 -1.51
N VAL A 5 -7.11 -26.16 -2.28
CA VAL A 5 -5.69 -26.57 -2.29
C VAL A 5 -4.84 -25.70 -3.23
N PHE A 6 -5.46 -24.94 -4.12
CA PHE A 6 -4.79 -24.19 -5.19
C PHE A 6 -4.94 -22.67 -5.08
N GLN A 7 -5.21 -22.13 -3.89
CA GLN A 7 -5.10 -20.69 -3.70
C GLN A 7 -3.63 -20.29 -3.85
N THR A 8 -3.35 -19.61 -4.94
CA THR A 8 -2.03 -19.02 -5.19
C THR A 8 -1.73 -18.02 -4.10
N ARG A 9 -0.71 -18.28 -3.30
CA ARG A 9 -0.27 -17.32 -2.28
C ARG A 9 0.60 -16.28 -2.95
N PRO A 10 0.38 -14.99 -2.70
CA PRO A 10 1.26 -13.96 -3.25
C PRO A 10 2.66 -14.06 -2.64
N ASP A 11 3.65 -13.79 -3.48
CA ASP A 11 5.05 -13.67 -3.06
C ASP A 11 5.33 -12.30 -2.47
N VAL A 12 4.75 -11.27 -3.06
CA VAL A 12 4.87 -9.88 -2.64
C VAL A 12 3.48 -9.27 -2.51
N GLN A 13 3.22 -8.66 -1.37
CA GLN A 13 2.01 -7.90 -1.11
C GLN A 13 2.36 -6.43 -0.93
N VAL A 14 1.65 -5.57 -1.65
CA VAL A 14 1.72 -4.11 -1.55
C VAL A 14 0.39 -3.61 -1.03
N ALA A 15 0.40 -2.83 0.02
CA ALA A 15 -0.79 -2.18 0.54
C ALA A 15 -0.86 -0.73 0.06
N TYR A 16 -1.88 -0.42 -0.70
CA TYR A 16 -2.26 0.95 -1.00
C TYR A 16 -3.15 1.48 0.12
N VAL A 17 -2.81 2.63 0.68
CA VAL A 17 -3.58 3.30 1.73
C VAL A 17 -3.89 4.72 1.28
N GLY A 18 -5.15 5.02 1.09
CA GLY A 18 -5.61 6.32 0.61
C GLY A 18 -7.09 6.54 0.88
N THR A 19 -7.56 7.72 0.53
CA THR A 19 -8.95 8.16 0.76
C THR A 19 -9.97 7.50 -0.17
N SER A 20 -9.49 6.92 -1.27
CA SER A 20 -10.32 6.20 -2.24
C SER A 20 -9.56 4.99 -2.79
N ASP A 21 -10.29 4.00 -3.30
CA ASP A 21 -9.67 2.84 -3.93
C ASP A 21 -8.94 3.22 -5.22
N LEU A 22 -7.84 2.52 -5.49
CA LEU A 22 -7.18 2.60 -6.79
C LEU A 22 -8.11 2.03 -7.88
N PRO A 23 -8.08 2.63 -9.09
CA PRO A 23 -8.75 2.03 -10.24
C PRO A 23 -8.27 0.59 -10.48
N THR A 24 -9.19 -0.30 -10.84
CA THR A 24 -8.86 -1.72 -11.11
C THR A 24 -7.80 -1.88 -12.19
N ASP A 25 -7.86 -1.07 -13.23
CA ASP A 25 -6.87 -1.06 -14.31
C ASP A 25 -5.47 -0.72 -13.78
N THR A 26 -5.37 0.26 -12.88
CA THR A 26 -4.12 0.66 -12.25
C THR A 26 -3.57 -0.45 -11.36
N VAL A 27 -4.41 -1.10 -10.57
CA VAL A 27 -4.02 -2.23 -9.72
C VAL A 27 -3.46 -3.37 -10.57
N THR A 28 -4.16 -3.77 -11.62
CA THR A 28 -3.74 -4.84 -12.51
C THR A 28 -2.43 -4.50 -13.21
N ALA A 29 -2.32 -3.30 -13.76
CA ALA A 29 -1.11 -2.83 -14.45
C ALA A 29 0.10 -2.80 -13.49
N LEU A 30 -0.11 -2.37 -12.26
CA LEU A 30 0.94 -2.32 -11.24
C LEU A 30 1.41 -3.72 -10.84
N GLN A 31 0.49 -4.66 -10.63
CA GLN A 31 0.82 -6.05 -10.33
C GLN A 31 1.64 -6.69 -11.47
N ASP A 32 1.20 -6.51 -12.70
CA ASP A 32 1.88 -7.05 -13.88
C ASP A 32 3.26 -6.42 -14.09
N ALA A 33 3.37 -5.10 -13.92
CA ALA A 33 4.61 -4.38 -14.09
C ALA A 33 5.66 -4.69 -13.02
N LEU A 34 5.24 -5.00 -11.80
CA LEU A 34 6.14 -5.36 -10.69
C LEU A 34 6.58 -6.82 -10.72
N THR A 35 5.82 -7.71 -11.35
CA THR A 35 6.11 -9.15 -11.39
C THR A 35 7.53 -9.46 -11.87
N PRO A 36 8.08 -8.83 -12.93
CA PRO A 36 9.46 -9.11 -13.37
C PRO A 36 10.56 -8.75 -12.37
N PHE A 37 10.26 -7.89 -11.41
CA PHE A 37 11.21 -7.45 -10.37
C PHE A 37 11.14 -8.32 -9.10
N CYS A 38 10.21 -9.25 -9.05
CA CYS A 38 9.98 -10.12 -7.89
C CYS A 38 10.44 -11.54 -8.19
N SER A 39 10.62 -12.31 -7.13
CA SER A 39 11.02 -13.70 -7.20
C SER A 39 9.94 -14.59 -6.57
N ASP A 40 9.91 -15.84 -6.99
CA ASP A 40 9.11 -16.88 -6.34
C ASP A 40 9.66 -17.13 -4.93
N LEU A 41 9.03 -16.54 -3.94
CA LEU A 41 9.45 -16.62 -2.54
C LEU A 41 8.80 -17.80 -1.81
N ASN A 42 7.68 -18.30 -2.34
CA ASN A 42 6.95 -19.39 -1.73
C ASN A 42 7.28 -20.76 -2.33
N GLY A 43 8.03 -20.80 -3.46
CA GLY A 43 8.51 -22.01 -4.10
C GLY A 43 7.44 -22.77 -4.89
N ASP A 44 6.36 -22.12 -5.31
CA ASP A 44 5.28 -22.76 -6.06
C ASP A 44 5.47 -22.74 -7.58
N GLY A 45 6.56 -22.15 -8.05
CA GLY A 45 6.90 -22.04 -9.47
C GLY A 45 6.26 -20.86 -10.18
N ARG A 46 5.66 -19.94 -9.44
CA ARG A 46 5.02 -18.72 -9.97
C ARG A 46 5.45 -17.50 -9.16
N VAL A 47 5.47 -16.36 -9.79
CA VAL A 47 5.67 -15.08 -9.12
C VAL A 47 4.34 -14.33 -9.12
N VAL A 48 3.82 -14.05 -7.94
CA VAL A 48 2.54 -13.35 -7.77
C VAL A 48 2.74 -12.11 -6.92
N VAL A 49 2.45 -10.95 -7.50
CA VAL A 49 2.40 -9.66 -6.80
C VAL A 49 0.94 -9.30 -6.59
N GLN A 50 0.57 -9.01 -5.37
CA GLN A 50 -0.77 -8.60 -4.99
C GLN A 50 -0.75 -7.19 -4.44
N VAL A 51 -1.63 -6.33 -4.96
CA VAL A 51 -1.87 -4.98 -4.47
C VAL A 51 -3.24 -4.94 -3.81
N ASP A 52 -3.27 -4.65 -2.53
CA ASP A 52 -4.50 -4.53 -1.74
C ASP A 52 -4.77 -3.05 -1.44
N SER A 53 -6.02 -2.63 -1.59
CA SER A 53 -6.47 -1.28 -1.27
C SER A 53 -7.09 -1.22 0.12
N TYR A 54 -6.65 -0.24 0.90
CA TYR A 54 -7.24 0.12 2.19
C TYR A 54 -7.71 1.57 2.10
N THR A 55 -9.01 1.77 2.18
CA THR A 55 -9.61 3.11 2.15
C THR A 55 -9.63 3.67 3.57
N VAL A 56 -8.76 4.62 3.82
CA VAL A 56 -8.59 5.29 5.12
C VAL A 56 -8.32 6.77 4.88
N ASP A 57 -9.05 7.61 5.59
CA ASP A 57 -8.82 9.05 5.65
C ASP A 57 -8.36 9.40 7.07
N PHE A 58 -7.10 9.78 7.22
CA PHE A 58 -6.53 10.12 8.52
C PHE A 58 -6.92 11.52 8.99
N ASP A 59 -7.36 12.38 8.08
CA ASP A 59 -7.83 13.74 8.41
C ASP A 59 -9.29 13.78 8.85
N ALA A 60 -10.09 12.81 8.45
CA ALA A 60 -11.53 12.77 8.70
C ALA A 60 -11.91 12.36 10.13
N ALA A 61 -11.04 12.58 11.10
CA ALA A 61 -11.15 12.07 12.47
C ALA A 61 -12.45 12.47 13.20
N ASN A 62 -13.33 13.30 12.66
CA ASN A 62 -14.41 13.81 13.49
C ASN A 62 -15.81 14.05 12.89
N GLU A 63 -16.07 14.06 11.59
CA GLU A 63 -17.36 14.61 11.17
C GLU A 63 -18.08 13.97 9.95
N SER A 64 -17.74 12.78 9.49
CA SER A 64 -18.43 12.30 8.31
C SER A 64 -19.47 11.20 8.59
N THR A 65 -20.52 11.21 7.81
CA THR A 65 -21.56 10.17 7.67
C THR A 65 -20.96 8.80 7.29
N ASP A 66 -19.70 8.78 6.89
CA ASP A 66 -18.95 7.60 6.46
C ASP A 66 -18.05 7.01 7.55
N ALA A 67 -18.21 7.42 8.81
CA ALA A 67 -17.44 6.91 9.94
C ALA A 67 -17.38 5.38 10.01
N TYR A 68 -18.42 4.70 9.55
CA TYR A 68 -18.47 3.24 9.50
C TYR A 68 -17.45 2.66 8.50
N TYR A 69 -17.38 3.22 7.29
CA TYR A 69 -16.43 2.78 6.26
C TYR A 69 -15.00 3.09 6.65
N GLN A 70 -14.79 4.23 7.26
CA GLN A 70 -13.49 4.63 7.82
C GLN A 70 -13.02 3.65 8.91
N MET A 71 -13.91 3.32 9.84
CA MET A 71 -13.61 2.34 10.90
C MET A 71 -13.31 0.95 10.32
N ALA A 72 -14.01 0.53 9.27
CA ALA A 72 -13.75 -0.74 8.61
C ALA A 72 -12.37 -0.75 7.93
N GLY A 73 -11.99 0.32 7.26
CA GLY A 73 -10.67 0.48 6.64
C GLY A 73 -9.53 0.43 7.66
N VAL A 74 -9.66 1.21 8.72
CA VAL A 74 -8.70 1.23 9.84
C VAL A 74 -8.59 -0.15 10.49
N THR A 75 -9.71 -0.83 10.72
CA THR A 75 -9.73 -2.15 11.33
C THR A 75 -9.02 -3.19 10.46
N ARG A 76 -9.28 -3.18 9.15
CA ARG A 76 -8.60 -4.07 8.20
C ARG A 76 -7.09 -3.81 8.16
N LEU A 77 -6.70 -2.55 8.10
CA LEU A 77 -5.29 -2.16 8.10
C LEU A 77 -4.61 -2.58 9.40
N SER A 78 -5.23 -2.33 10.54
CA SER A 78 -4.71 -2.74 11.86
C SER A 78 -4.59 -4.25 11.98
N ALA A 79 -5.54 -5.00 11.44
CA ALA A 79 -5.48 -6.46 11.42
C ALA A 79 -4.30 -6.96 10.58
N GLU A 80 -4.06 -6.37 9.41
CA GLU A 80 -2.91 -6.72 8.56
C GLU A 80 -1.58 -6.40 9.26
N LEU A 81 -1.50 -5.27 9.95
CA LEU A 81 -0.30 -4.87 10.68
C LEU A 81 -0.04 -5.72 11.92
N SER A 82 -1.10 -6.20 12.59
CA SER A 82 -1.01 -6.91 13.88
C SER A 82 -0.79 -8.41 13.77
N SER A 83 -1.31 -9.04 12.71
CA SER A 83 -1.37 -10.50 12.59
C SER A 83 -0.13 -11.15 12.00
N GLY A 84 0.99 -10.45 11.96
CA GLY A 84 2.17 -10.91 11.23
C GLY A 84 1.94 -10.96 9.72
N GLY A 85 1.10 -10.04 9.24
CA GLY A 85 0.80 -9.87 7.84
C GLY A 85 2.05 -9.80 6.99
N LYS A 86 1.95 -10.23 5.75
CA LYS A 86 3.07 -10.34 4.81
C LYS A 86 3.28 -9.07 3.97
N THR A 87 2.55 -8.01 4.28
CA THR A 87 2.70 -6.73 3.62
C THR A 87 3.88 -5.96 4.22
N TYR A 88 4.88 -5.73 3.41
CA TYR A 88 6.08 -4.98 3.79
C TYR A 88 6.25 -3.67 3.03
N ILE A 89 5.51 -3.50 1.94
CA ILE A 89 5.59 -2.33 1.07
C ILE A 89 4.25 -1.61 1.11
N PHE A 90 4.29 -0.31 1.40
CA PHE A 90 3.12 0.55 1.44
C PHE A 90 3.19 1.61 0.36
N LEU A 91 2.09 1.81 -0.33
CA LEU A 91 1.86 2.92 -1.25
C LEU A 91 0.89 3.88 -0.55
N LEU A 92 1.37 5.05 -0.15
CA LEU A 92 0.70 5.94 0.79
C LEU A 92 0.31 7.26 0.13
N GLU A 93 -0.94 7.65 0.28
CA GLU A 93 -1.43 8.98 -0.08
C GLU A 93 -1.02 10.02 0.98
N ASP A 94 -1.20 9.66 2.26
CA ASP A 94 -0.85 10.47 3.41
C ASP A 94 0.12 9.72 4.34
N PRO A 95 1.43 9.82 4.10
CA PRO A 95 2.42 9.13 4.91
C PRO A 95 2.52 9.70 6.33
N GLU A 96 2.24 11.00 6.53
CA GLU A 96 2.24 11.62 7.84
C GLU A 96 1.14 11.04 8.73
N GLY A 97 -0.09 11.02 8.23
CA GLY A 97 -1.22 10.44 8.95
C GLY A 97 -1.06 8.93 9.17
N PHE A 98 -0.55 8.21 8.18
CA PHE A 98 -0.28 6.78 8.32
C PHE A 98 0.71 6.48 9.43
N GLU A 99 1.86 7.17 9.46
CA GLU A 99 2.88 6.94 10.50
C GLU A 99 2.40 7.35 11.88
N ALA A 100 1.71 8.51 11.98
CA ALA A 100 1.14 8.96 13.25
C ALA A 100 0.11 7.97 13.82
N GLN A 101 -0.67 7.32 12.96
CA GLN A 101 -1.71 6.37 13.36
C GLN A 101 -1.17 4.96 13.63
N THR A 102 -0.18 4.51 12.88
CA THR A 102 0.25 3.10 12.90
C THR A 102 1.63 2.89 13.47
N GLY A 103 2.54 3.85 13.34
CA GLY A 103 3.96 3.68 13.69
C GLY A 103 4.65 2.54 12.94
N ALA A 104 4.16 2.14 11.76
CA ALA A 104 4.55 0.91 11.10
C ALA A 104 5.77 1.05 10.19
N LEU A 105 6.19 2.26 9.84
CA LEU A 105 7.27 2.50 8.90
C LEU A 105 8.65 2.41 9.55
N GLN A 106 9.64 2.02 8.76
CA GLN A 106 11.05 2.17 9.10
C GLN A 106 11.65 3.37 8.38
N TYR A 107 12.75 3.88 8.92
CA TYR A 107 13.56 4.87 8.22
C TYR A 107 14.21 4.28 6.96
N LEU A 108 14.55 5.13 6.01
CA LEU A 108 15.15 4.72 4.73
C LEU A 108 16.52 4.06 4.90
N ASP A 109 17.20 4.27 6.02
CA ASP A 109 18.45 3.59 6.38
C ASP A 109 18.21 2.18 6.98
N GLY A 110 16.95 1.77 7.12
CA GLY A 110 16.55 0.47 7.66
C GLY A 110 16.41 0.43 9.18
N THR A 111 16.65 1.54 9.88
CA THR A 111 16.41 1.63 11.32
C THR A 111 14.93 1.92 11.62
N VAL A 112 14.54 1.73 12.86
CA VAL A 112 13.20 2.05 13.36
C VAL A 112 13.31 3.07 14.50
N PRO A 113 12.25 3.85 14.78
CA PRO A 113 12.23 4.72 15.95
C PRO A 113 12.50 3.93 17.25
N ASP A 114 13.22 4.51 18.17
CA ASP A 114 13.53 3.90 19.47
C ASP A 114 12.27 3.66 20.30
N ASP A 115 11.27 4.53 20.14
CA ASP A 115 9.95 4.40 20.77
C ASP A 115 8.89 4.22 19.69
N PRO A 116 8.23 3.05 19.63
CA PRO A 116 7.19 2.77 18.65
C PRO A 116 5.94 3.67 18.80
N GLU A 117 5.75 4.25 19.97
CA GLU A 117 4.61 5.14 20.22
C GLU A 117 4.95 6.63 20.01
N THR A 118 6.17 6.91 19.54
CA THR A 118 6.55 8.31 19.25
C THR A 118 5.73 8.87 18.12
N THR A 119 5.19 10.06 18.31
CA THR A 119 4.53 10.85 17.27
C THR A 119 5.48 11.83 16.59
N ASP A 120 6.72 11.90 17.07
CA ASP A 120 7.72 12.88 16.63
C ASP A 120 8.66 12.33 15.54
N ALA A 121 8.40 11.10 15.06
CA ALA A 121 9.17 10.53 13.97
C ALA A 121 9.03 11.39 12.70
N ASP A 122 10.17 11.75 12.10
CA ASP A 122 10.13 12.47 10.82
C ASP A 122 9.79 11.51 9.69
N TRP A 123 8.50 11.44 9.34
CA TRP A 123 8.01 10.58 8.28
C TRP A 123 8.68 10.84 6.93
N ARG A 124 9.25 12.03 6.71
CA ARG A 124 9.96 12.38 5.47
C ARG A 124 11.23 11.56 5.28
N GLU A 125 11.80 11.07 6.36
CA GLU A 125 12.95 10.17 6.35
C GLU A 125 12.56 8.68 6.24
N MET A 126 11.25 8.39 6.15
CA MET A 126 10.70 7.03 6.11
C MET A 126 10.13 6.64 4.75
N VAL A 127 9.99 7.59 3.83
CA VAL A 127 9.31 7.35 2.54
C VAL A 127 10.11 7.93 1.37
N TYR A 128 9.90 7.31 0.20
CA TYR A 128 10.28 7.86 -1.10
C TYR A 128 9.04 8.36 -1.82
N ARG A 129 9.14 9.47 -2.54
CA ARG A 129 8.11 9.83 -3.53
C ARG A 129 8.17 8.83 -4.67
N TRP A 130 7.02 8.50 -5.23
CA TRP A 130 6.93 7.67 -6.44
C TRP A 130 7.85 8.19 -7.56
N THR A 131 7.82 9.49 -7.79
CA THR A 131 8.62 10.16 -8.82
C THR A 131 10.13 10.16 -8.57
N ASP A 132 10.55 9.97 -7.33
CA ASP A 132 11.96 9.89 -6.95
C ASP A 132 12.54 8.46 -7.09
N CYS A 133 11.68 7.49 -7.43
CA CYS A 133 12.07 6.11 -7.71
C CYS A 133 12.10 5.87 -9.23
N PRO A 134 13.26 5.93 -9.89
CA PRO A 134 13.33 5.86 -11.35
C PRO A 134 12.73 4.58 -11.93
N VAL A 135 12.85 3.48 -11.23
CA VAL A 135 12.28 2.18 -11.64
C VAL A 135 10.75 2.27 -11.67
N LEU A 136 10.13 2.82 -10.64
CA LEU A 136 8.67 2.94 -10.53
C LEU A 136 8.12 3.98 -11.50
N ALA A 137 8.78 5.13 -11.59
CA ALA A 137 8.40 6.20 -12.52
C ALA A 137 8.55 5.79 -13.99
N GLY A 138 9.39 4.82 -14.28
CA GLY A 138 9.63 4.28 -15.62
C GLY A 138 8.74 3.10 -16.00
N LEU A 139 7.86 2.62 -15.12
CA LEU A 139 6.95 1.52 -15.45
C LEU A 139 5.90 1.96 -16.47
N ASP A 140 5.63 1.10 -17.44
CA ASP A 140 4.52 1.28 -18.39
C ASP A 140 3.24 0.74 -17.75
N LEU A 141 2.43 1.63 -17.20
CA LEU A 141 1.20 1.29 -16.49
C LEU A 141 -0.07 1.60 -17.29
N GLY A 142 0.07 2.23 -18.46
CA GLY A 142 -1.06 2.59 -19.30
C GLY A 142 -2.01 3.58 -18.65
N ASP A 143 -3.23 3.60 -19.18
CA ASP A 143 -4.31 4.46 -18.72
C ASP A 143 -5.35 3.65 -17.94
N TYR A 144 -6.09 4.33 -17.08
CA TYR A 144 -7.21 3.75 -16.34
C TYR A 144 -8.52 4.41 -16.72
N THR A 145 -9.61 3.65 -16.56
CA THR A 145 -10.98 4.16 -16.59
C THR A 145 -11.63 3.85 -15.26
N SER A 146 -12.23 4.85 -14.62
CA SER A 146 -12.96 4.63 -13.39
C SER A 146 -14.35 4.09 -13.68
N ASP A 147 -14.69 2.94 -13.11
CA ASP A 147 -16.06 2.36 -13.15
C ASP A 147 -17.01 3.09 -12.20
N ALA A 148 -16.51 3.97 -11.36
CA ALA A 148 -17.32 4.79 -10.49
C ALA A 148 -18.02 5.92 -11.27
N VAL A 149 -19.18 6.31 -10.86
CA VAL A 149 -20.21 7.23 -11.40
C VAL A 149 -19.71 8.53 -12.07
N GLN A 150 -18.44 8.78 -12.07
CA GLN A 150 -17.77 9.85 -12.82
C GLN A 150 -16.85 9.20 -13.85
N ASN A 151 -17.01 9.60 -15.10
CA ASN A 151 -16.14 9.23 -16.22
C ASN A 151 -14.73 9.79 -16.00
N ASP A 152 -14.06 9.34 -14.96
CA ASP A 152 -12.69 9.72 -14.69
C ASP A 152 -11.77 8.73 -15.39
N SER A 153 -10.92 9.24 -16.22
CA SER A 153 -9.91 8.47 -16.92
C SER A 153 -8.62 9.26 -16.94
N GLY A 154 -7.50 8.58 -16.88
CA GLY A 154 -6.22 9.25 -16.87
C GLY A 154 -5.06 8.27 -16.96
N SER A 155 -3.85 8.80 -16.88
CA SER A 155 -2.64 8.01 -16.82
C SER A 155 -2.44 7.42 -15.42
N SER A 156 -2.21 6.11 -15.34
CA SER A 156 -1.88 5.43 -14.09
C SER A 156 -0.58 5.97 -13.46
N GLN A 157 0.41 6.32 -14.29
CA GLN A 157 1.65 6.96 -13.79
C GLN A 157 1.40 8.33 -13.17
N GLU A 158 0.55 9.14 -13.78
CA GLU A 158 0.20 10.45 -13.23
C GLU A 158 -0.53 10.31 -11.89
N LEU A 159 -1.48 9.38 -11.81
CA LEU A 159 -2.18 9.08 -10.56
C LEU A 159 -1.20 8.69 -9.46
N LEU A 160 -0.31 7.75 -9.73
CA LEU A 160 0.65 7.24 -8.74
C LEU A 160 1.76 8.23 -8.40
N SER A 161 1.99 9.25 -9.23
CA SER A 161 2.99 10.29 -8.96
C SER A 161 2.74 11.12 -7.70
N HIS A 162 1.52 11.08 -7.18
CA HIS A 162 1.11 11.77 -5.96
C HIS A 162 1.34 10.94 -4.68
N TYR A 163 1.79 9.71 -4.80
CA TYR A 163 1.94 8.79 -3.69
C TYR A 163 3.39 8.61 -3.25
N TYR A 164 3.54 8.02 -2.07
CA TYR A 164 4.80 7.74 -1.41
C TYR A 164 4.96 6.24 -1.18
N ILE A 165 6.19 5.78 -1.24
CA ILE A 165 6.54 4.39 -0.94
C ILE A 165 7.18 4.32 0.44
N GLY A 166 6.60 3.50 1.32
CA GLY A 166 7.14 3.21 2.64
C GLY A 166 7.42 1.72 2.80
N ILE A 167 8.34 1.40 3.68
CA ILE A 167 8.70 0.03 4.03
C ILE A 167 8.32 -0.21 5.49
N ARG A 168 7.71 -1.36 5.75
CA ARG A 168 7.36 -1.77 7.10
C ARG A 168 8.61 -2.04 7.93
N GLY A 169 8.67 -1.43 9.11
CA GLY A 169 9.65 -1.75 10.12
C GLY A 169 9.43 -3.14 10.73
N ALA A 170 10.50 -3.77 11.15
CA ALA A 170 10.41 -5.02 11.89
C ALA A 170 9.98 -4.73 13.34
N TRP A 171 8.70 -4.50 13.55
CA TRP A 171 8.14 -4.48 14.89
C TRP A 171 7.94 -5.89 15.37
N THR A 172 8.73 -6.27 16.35
CA THR A 172 8.37 -7.39 17.21
C THR A 172 7.65 -6.82 18.42
N LYS A 173 6.34 -6.82 18.37
CA LYS A 173 5.57 -6.86 19.62
C LYS A 173 5.16 -8.28 19.87
#